data_6664fe35ea6b33e3926957d93e467309
#
_entry.id   6664fe35ea6b33e3926957d93e467309
#
_cell.length_a   1.000
_cell.length_b   1.000
_cell.length_c   1.000
_cell.angle_alpha   90.00
_cell.angle_beta   90.00
_cell.angle_gamma   90.00
#
_symmetry.space_group_name_H-M   'P 1'
#
loop_
_entity.id
_entity.type
_entity.pdbx_description
1 polymer ?
#
loop_
_entity_poly.entity_id
_entity_poly.type
_entity_poly.pdbx_seq_one_letter_code
_entity_poly.pdbx_strand_id
1 'polypeptide(L)'
;MKRLLFIFTMIAISALSVSAQSDYYIKKAQSYQREAEYYQKKADGYRREAAYYLKKAEGYQHNAAYYTKRGDLDRAKTYSRYAENKMDKYETQLRYAAQADDKAAMYLRWAADALKKQ
;
A
#
# COMPACT_ATOMS: atom_id res chain seq x y z
N MET A 1 5.86 8.61 -4.27
CA MET A 1 5.54 8.62 -3.94
C MET A 1 4.96 9.00 -2.99
N LYS A 2 4.58 9.26 -2.60
CA LYS A 2 4.10 9.73 -1.80
C LYS A 2 3.38 9.10 -0.98
N ARG A 3 3.37 8.78 -0.23
CA ARG A 3 2.86 8.14 0.50
C ARG A 3 2.73 8.53 1.62
N LEU A 4 2.56 8.77 2.28
CA LEU A 4 2.45 9.02 3.20
C LEU A 4 1.94 9.49 4.05
N LEU A 5 1.78 9.60 4.65
CA LEU A 5 1.39 10.23 5.32
C LEU A 5 0.40 10.19 6.14
N PHE A 6 -0.10 9.94 6.67
CA PHE A 6 -1.14 9.81 7.41
C PHE A 6 -0.93 9.72 8.72
N ILE A 7 0.09 9.63 9.09
CA ILE A 7 0.42 9.37 10.27
C ILE A 7 -0.04 10.19 11.30
N PHE A 8 -0.08 11.39 11.24
CA PHE A 8 -0.21 12.19 12.30
C PHE A 8 -1.47 12.29 12.86
N THR A 9 -2.36 11.76 12.36
CA THR A 9 -3.58 12.01 12.88
C THR A 9 -3.82 11.59 14.22
N MET A 10 -3.08 10.80 14.77
CA MET A 10 -3.42 10.30 16.00
C MET A 10 -3.29 11.15 17.08
N ILE A 11 -2.58 12.10 17.01
CA ILE A 11 -2.29 12.85 18.10
C ILE A 11 -3.40 13.56 18.66
N ALA A 12 -4.28 13.95 17.94
CA ALA A 12 -5.28 14.83 18.44
C ALA A 12 -6.14 14.26 19.49
N ILE A 13 -6.19 13.01 19.59
CA ILE A 13 -7.07 12.42 20.50
C ILE A 13 -6.82 12.67 21.92
N SER A 14 -5.63 12.83 22.27
CA SER A 14 -5.33 12.90 23.66
C SER A 14 -5.80 14.13 24.35
N ALA A 15 -6.19 15.09 23.66
CA ALA A 15 -6.52 16.30 24.31
C ALA A 15 -7.94 16.44 24.73
N LEU A 16 -8.73 15.49 24.58
CA LEU A 16 -10.12 15.70 24.80
C LEU A 16 -10.60 15.48 26.16
N SER A 17 -11.66 16.13 26.46
CA SER A 17 -12.13 16.04 27.77
C SER A 17 -13.03 14.91 27.96
N VAL A 18 -13.62 14.80 29.08
CA VAL A 18 -14.12 13.70 29.49
C VAL A 18 -15.50 13.65 29.93
N SER A 19 -16.42 13.34 29.19
CA SER A 19 -17.72 12.96 29.64
C SER A 19 -17.89 11.52 29.18
N ALA A 20 -18.87 10.84 29.63
CA ALA A 20 -19.14 9.47 29.23
C ALA A 20 -19.35 9.36 27.74
N GLN A 21 -20.03 10.33 27.18
CA GLN A 21 -20.31 10.30 25.77
C GLN A 21 -19.05 10.58 24.96
N SER A 22 -18.24 11.53 25.41
CA SER A 22 -16.97 11.78 24.79
C SER A 22 -16.08 10.59 24.82
N ASP A 23 -16.06 9.88 25.94
CA ASP A 23 -15.24 8.70 26.09
C ASP A 23 -15.63 7.61 25.10
N TYR A 24 -16.92 7.42 24.88
CA TYR A 24 -17.42 6.48 23.89
C TYR A 24 -16.88 6.83 22.51
N TYR A 25 -16.99 8.09 22.12
CA TYR A 25 -16.56 8.49 20.77
C TYR A 25 -15.04 8.48 20.64
N ILE A 26 -14.32 8.78 21.71
CA ILE A 26 -12.87 8.67 21.69
C ILE A 26 -12.45 7.22 21.47
N LYS A 27 -13.06 6.30 22.18
CA LYS A 27 -12.73 4.89 22.01
C LYS A 27 -13.07 4.40 20.62
N LYS A 28 -14.17 4.90 20.08
CA LYS A 28 -14.56 4.53 18.73
C LYS A 28 -13.55 5.04 17.72
N ALA A 29 -13.11 6.31 17.88
CA ALA A 29 -12.08 6.86 17.00
C ALA A 29 -10.79 6.06 17.09
N GLN A 30 -10.40 5.66 18.28
CA GLN A 30 -9.19 4.86 18.46
C GLN A 30 -9.30 3.52 17.76
N SER A 31 -10.48 2.91 17.82
CA SER A 31 -10.71 1.66 17.13
C SER A 31 -10.56 1.83 15.62
N TYR A 32 -11.13 2.89 15.07
CA TYR A 32 -10.98 3.17 13.65
C TYR A 32 -9.52 3.42 13.27
N GLN A 33 -8.77 4.10 14.14
CA GLN A 33 -7.36 4.34 13.88
C GLN A 33 -6.56 3.05 13.84
N ARG A 34 -6.90 2.09 14.71
CA ARG A 34 -6.22 0.80 14.68
C ARG A 34 -6.52 0.06 13.38
N GLU A 35 -7.76 0.15 12.90
CA GLU A 35 -8.11 -0.45 11.61
C GLU A 35 -7.32 0.22 10.49
N ALA A 36 -7.21 1.55 10.53
CA ALA A 36 -6.44 2.25 9.53
C ALA A 36 -4.98 1.81 9.52
N GLU A 37 -4.39 1.67 10.69
CA GLU A 37 -3.01 1.20 10.78
C GLU A 37 -2.84 -0.20 10.21
N TYR A 38 -3.81 -1.05 10.46
CA TYR A 38 -3.76 -2.40 9.92
C TYR A 38 -3.71 -2.36 8.38
N TYR A 39 -4.55 -1.53 7.76
CA TYR A 39 -4.56 -1.44 6.30
C TYR A 39 -3.34 -0.72 5.76
N GLN A 40 -2.78 0.24 6.50
CA GLN A 40 -1.53 0.88 6.09
C GLN A 40 -0.39 -0.13 6.06
N LYS A 41 -0.35 -1.02 7.05
CA LYS A 41 0.67 -2.07 7.05
C LYS A 41 0.47 -3.05 5.92
N LYS A 42 -0.79 -3.36 5.60
CA LYS A 42 -1.07 -4.22 4.47
C LYS A 42 -0.60 -3.57 3.17
N ALA A 43 -0.88 -2.28 3.00
CA ALA A 43 -0.44 -1.56 1.82
C ALA A 43 1.08 -1.60 1.69
N ASP A 44 1.79 -1.42 2.80
CA ASP A 44 3.25 -1.48 2.77
C ASP A 44 3.74 -2.87 2.36
N GLY A 45 3.07 -3.91 2.83
CA GLY A 45 3.40 -5.27 2.43
C GLY A 45 3.24 -5.48 0.94
N TYR A 46 2.13 -5.00 0.38
CA TYR A 46 1.89 -5.12 -1.05
C TYR A 46 2.94 -4.33 -1.84
N ARG A 47 3.34 -3.16 -1.35
CA ARG A 47 4.37 -2.38 -2.03
C ARG A 47 5.73 -3.07 -2.00
N ARG A 48 6.04 -3.77 -0.92
CA ARG A 48 7.29 -4.55 -0.87
C ARG A 48 7.26 -5.70 -1.87
N GLU A 49 6.10 -6.37 -1.98
CA GLU A 49 5.96 -7.42 -2.99
C GLU A 49 6.10 -6.84 -4.39
N ALA A 50 5.51 -5.67 -4.61
CA ALA A 50 5.62 -5.01 -5.91
C ALA A 50 7.08 -4.74 -6.24
N ALA A 51 7.84 -4.22 -5.28
CA ALA A 51 9.25 -3.95 -5.51
C ALA A 51 10.03 -5.21 -5.86
N TYR A 52 9.68 -6.33 -5.24
CA TYR A 52 10.32 -7.61 -5.55
C TYR A 52 10.04 -8.00 -7.01
N TYR A 53 8.79 -7.90 -7.44
CA TYR A 53 8.44 -8.26 -8.81
C TYR A 53 9.06 -7.32 -9.83
N LEU A 54 9.15 -6.03 -9.50
CA LEU A 54 9.78 -5.08 -10.41
C LEU A 54 11.24 -5.44 -10.63
N LYS A 55 11.93 -5.79 -9.55
CA LYS A 55 13.32 -6.16 -9.64
C LYS A 55 13.49 -7.42 -10.50
N LYS A 56 12.60 -8.38 -10.34
CA LYS A 56 12.64 -9.57 -11.16
C LYS A 56 12.41 -9.25 -12.63
N ALA A 57 11.44 -8.37 -12.91
CA ALA A 57 11.16 -7.98 -14.29
C ALA A 57 12.36 -7.31 -14.92
N GLU A 58 13.02 -6.43 -14.16
CA GLU A 58 14.20 -5.74 -14.66
C GLU A 58 15.32 -6.71 -14.98
N GLY A 59 15.51 -7.73 -14.14
CA GLY A 59 16.50 -8.75 -14.41
C GLY A 59 16.23 -9.50 -15.70
N TYR A 60 14.96 -9.86 -15.93
CA TYR A 60 14.61 -10.55 -17.16
C TYR A 60 14.72 -9.63 -18.38
N GLN A 61 14.44 -8.34 -18.22
CA GLN A 61 14.63 -7.38 -19.31
C GLN A 61 16.10 -7.28 -19.69
N HIS A 62 16.98 -7.30 -18.71
CA HIS A 62 18.42 -7.31 -18.98
C HIS A 62 18.81 -8.55 -19.76
N ASN A 63 18.28 -9.70 -19.37
CA ASN A 63 18.57 -10.95 -20.07
C ASN A 63 18.04 -10.90 -21.51
N ALA A 64 16.86 -10.36 -21.69
CA ALA A 64 16.29 -10.24 -23.02
C ALA A 64 17.17 -9.35 -23.91
N ALA A 65 17.62 -8.24 -23.35
CA ALA A 65 18.50 -7.31 -24.11
C ALA A 65 19.81 -7.99 -24.46
N TYR A 66 20.36 -8.74 -23.54
CA TYR A 66 21.61 -9.48 -23.78
C TYR A 66 21.48 -10.42 -24.95
N TYR A 67 20.41 -11.24 -24.97
CA TYR A 67 20.21 -12.19 -26.06
C TYR A 67 19.83 -11.53 -27.37
N THR A 68 19.13 -10.40 -27.31
CA THR A 68 18.84 -9.64 -28.51
C THR A 68 20.14 -9.19 -29.18
N LYS A 69 21.09 -8.70 -28.39
CA LYS A 69 22.36 -8.26 -28.94
C LYS A 69 23.14 -9.40 -29.56
N ARG A 70 22.97 -10.61 -29.05
CA ARG A 70 23.68 -11.75 -29.58
C ARG A 70 22.94 -12.41 -30.74
N GLY A 71 21.79 -11.92 -31.10
CA GLY A 71 21.02 -12.48 -32.19
C GLY A 71 20.24 -13.72 -31.83
N ASP A 72 20.19 -14.08 -30.55
CA ASP A 72 19.43 -15.23 -30.11
C ASP A 72 18.02 -14.79 -29.79
N LEU A 73 17.19 -14.69 -30.82
CA LEU A 73 15.87 -14.10 -30.68
C LEU A 73 14.91 -14.98 -29.93
N ASP A 74 15.11 -16.28 -29.96
CA ASP A 74 14.25 -17.19 -29.22
C ASP A 74 14.40 -16.99 -27.71
N ARG A 75 15.63 -16.90 -27.23
CA ARG A 75 15.86 -16.64 -25.82
C ARG A 75 15.43 -15.24 -25.43
N ALA A 76 15.69 -14.26 -26.30
CA ALA A 76 15.25 -12.91 -26.03
C ALA A 76 13.74 -12.86 -25.83
N LYS A 77 13.00 -13.57 -26.67
CA LYS A 77 11.56 -13.61 -26.56
C LYS A 77 11.09 -14.29 -25.28
N THR A 78 11.77 -15.37 -24.90
CA THR A 78 11.43 -16.08 -23.67
C THR A 78 11.61 -15.18 -22.46
N TYR A 79 12.72 -14.49 -22.38
CA TYR A 79 12.97 -13.60 -21.24
C TYR A 79 12.06 -12.39 -21.25
N SER A 80 11.68 -11.89 -22.42
CA SER A 80 10.69 -10.82 -22.52
C SER A 80 9.36 -11.24 -21.94
N ARG A 81 8.96 -12.50 -22.20
CA ARG A 81 7.71 -13.01 -21.63
C ARG A 81 7.79 -13.15 -20.13
N TYR A 82 8.94 -13.58 -19.63
CA TYR A 82 9.11 -13.66 -18.18
C TYR A 82 9.04 -12.28 -17.55
N ALA A 83 9.63 -11.29 -18.19
CA ALA A 83 9.58 -9.92 -17.71
C ALA A 83 8.15 -9.40 -17.68
N GLU A 84 7.40 -9.64 -18.74
CA GLU A 84 6.00 -9.25 -18.80
C GLU A 84 5.18 -9.86 -17.67
N ASN A 85 5.41 -11.15 -17.42
CA ASN A 85 4.70 -11.84 -16.35
C ASN A 85 4.97 -11.18 -15.00
N LYS A 86 6.22 -10.80 -14.76
CA LYS A 86 6.57 -10.16 -13.49
C LYS A 86 6.03 -8.74 -13.40
N MET A 87 5.97 -8.04 -14.53
CA MET A 87 5.36 -6.70 -14.54
C MET A 87 3.87 -6.77 -14.25
N ASP A 88 3.19 -7.81 -14.74
CA ASP A 88 1.77 -7.98 -14.41
C ASP A 88 1.58 -8.20 -12.92
N LYS A 89 2.46 -8.98 -12.30
CA LYS A 89 2.39 -9.21 -10.86
C LYS A 89 2.70 -7.94 -10.08
N TYR A 90 3.64 -7.16 -10.55
CA TYR A 90 3.99 -5.88 -9.97
C TYR A 90 2.76 -4.96 -9.96
N GLU A 91 2.09 -4.85 -11.09
CA GLU A 91 0.92 -3.99 -11.19
C GLU A 91 -0.23 -4.47 -10.31
N THR A 92 -0.39 -5.78 -10.20
CA THR A 92 -1.41 -6.35 -9.33
C THR A 92 -1.15 -5.98 -7.88
N GLN A 93 0.09 -6.07 -7.45
CA GLN A 93 0.44 -5.72 -6.07
C GLN A 93 0.22 -4.23 -5.79
N LEU A 94 0.53 -3.39 -6.77
CA LEU A 94 0.27 -1.95 -6.61
C LEU A 94 -1.22 -1.66 -6.50
N ARG A 95 -2.04 -2.40 -7.23
CA ARG A 95 -3.48 -2.24 -7.14
C ARG A 95 -3.99 -2.63 -5.76
N TYR A 96 -3.46 -3.72 -5.22
CA TYR A 96 -3.83 -4.15 -3.87
C TYR A 96 -3.38 -3.11 -2.84
N ALA A 97 -2.20 -2.53 -3.03
CA ALA A 97 -1.73 -1.49 -2.13
C ALA A 97 -2.67 -0.28 -2.15
N ALA A 98 -3.10 0.12 -3.35
CA ALA A 98 -4.01 1.25 -3.48
C ALA A 98 -5.35 0.97 -2.79
N GLN A 99 -5.86 -0.24 -2.92
CA GLN A 99 -7.10 -0.62 -2.25
C GLN A 99 -6.96 -0.59 -0.74
N ALA A 100 -5.83 -1.04 -0.23
CA ALA A 100 -5.58 -1.01 1.20
C ALA A 100 -5.43 0.43 1.69
N ASP A 101 -4.76 1.29 0.92
CA ASP A 101 -4.65 2.70 1.26
C ASP A 101 -6.03 3.36 1.30
N ASP A 102 -6.91 3.01 0.38
CA ASP A 102 -8.26 3.57 0.36
C ASP A 102 -9.04 3.16 1.61
N LYS A 103 -8.87 1.91 2.04
CA LYS A 103 -9.52 1.47 3.26
C LYS A 103 -8.97 2.20 4.49
N ALA A 104 -7.66 2.39 4.53
CA ALA A 104 -7.07 3.14 5.62
C ALA A 104 -7.62 4.56 5.66
N ALA A 105 -7.72 5.20 4.51
CA ALA A 105 -8.26 6.57 4.44
C ALA A 105 -9.72 6.62 4.91
N MET A 106 -10.49 5.63 4.56
CA MET A 106 -11.89 5.54 4.99
C MET A 106 -11.98 5.48 6.52
N TYR A 107 -11.18 4.61 7.13
CA TYR A 107 -11.20 4.49 8.58
C TYR A 107 -10.70 5.75 9.28
N LEU A 108 -9.72 6.45 8.68
CA LEU A 108 -9.26 7.71 9.26
C LEU A 108 -10.35 8.77 9.20
N ARG A 109 -11.15 8.79 8.11
CA ARG A 109 -12.28 9.71 8.05
C ARG A 109 -13.31 9.40 9.12
N TRP A 110 -13.60 8.11 9.32
CA TRP A 110 -14.55 7.71 10.34
C TRP A 110 -14.04 8.04 11.73
N ALA A 111 -12.73 7.93 11.95
CA ALA A 111 -12.15 8.33 13.23
C ALA A 111 -12.34 9.83 13.46
N ALA A 112 -12.10 10.63 12.43
CA ALA A 112 -12.29 12.07 12.53
C ALA A 112 -13.75 12.43 12.80
N ASP A 113 -14.65 11.73 12.14
CA ASP A 113 -16.10 11.95 12.33
C ASP A 113 -16.51 11.59 13.75
N ALA A 114 -15.99 10.52 14.30
CA ALA A 114 -16.31 10.14 15.66
C ALA A 114 -15.86 11.21 16.65
N LEU A 115 -14.68 11.80 16.42
CA LEU A 115 -14.21 12.84 17.30
C LEU A 115 -15.08 14.09 17.24
N LYS A 116 -15.70 14.36 16.11
CA LYS A 116 -16.57 15.52 16.02
C LYS A 116 -17.86 15.36 16.79
N LYS A 117 -18.24 14.14 17.11
CA LYS A 117 -19.51 13.88 17.78
C LYS A 117 -19.47 14.03 19.29
N GLN A 118 -18.30 14.20 19.84
CA GLN A 118 -18.25 14.31 21.30
C GLN A 118 -18.61 15.72 21.82
#